data_68afee13873c42b11e955ae6133c6cd2
#
_entry.id   68afee13873c42b11e955ae6133c6cd2
#
_cell.length_a   1.000
_cell.length_b   1.000
_cell.length_c   1.000
_cell.angle_alpha   90.00
_cell.angle_beta   90.00
_cell.angle_gamma   90.00
#
_symmetry.space_group_name_H-M   'P 1'
#
loop_
_entity.id
_entity.type
_entity.pdbx_description
1 polymer ?
#
loop_
_entity_poly.entity_id
_entity_poly.type
_entity_poly.pdbx_seq_one_letter_code
_entity_poly.pdbx_strand_id
1 'polypeptide(L)'
;MKIFEFSPKIGIREIDHIRHRIDLGNDTFATGKISYEKVDELCRVLREFVDIMRGYKVEDFKAYGTSAIRETENTMIVLDQIRQRTGIRIEVLSNSEQRFLDYKSIALKGQDFNKIIEKGTAIVDIGGGSIQVSLFDKDTLVATQNLRLGVLRLQELLNKLNAKPSKYEGLLEEIIESQLSVFKRMYLKDRTIDNIIIVDDYVSALIQKRLTGSQTPGYVDSASYEMFMQIMRTHTKEEIAARFGISTESIPLIFISAVLILSLIHISE
;
A
#
# COMPACT_ATOMS: atom_id res chain seq x y z
N MET A 1 -3.72 13.46 -3.36
CA MET A 1 -3.75 14.62 -2.44
C MET A 1 -4.93 14.50 -1.51
N LYS A 2 -4.78 14.89 -0.25
CA LYS A 2 -5.87 15.02 0.72
C LYS A 2 -5.88 16.43 1.28
N ILE A 3 -7.06 16.99 1.46
CA ILE A 3 -7.25 18.33 2.04
C ILE A 3 -8.02 18.18 3.35
N PHE A 4 -7.48 18.80 4.39
CA PHE A 4 -8.05 18.75 5.75
C PHE A 4 -8.38 20.15 6.24
N GLU A 5 -9.49 20.27 6.96
CA GLU A 5 -9.81 21.43 7.76
C GLU A 5 -9.43 21.18 9.22
N PHE A 6 -8.76 22.13 9.82
CA PHE A 6 -8.42 22.12 11.23
C PHE A 6 -9.27 23.16 11.96
N SER A 7 -10.03 22.73 12.94
CA SER A 7 -10.85 23.63 13.74
C SER A 7 -10.78 23.25 15.22
N PRO A 8 -10.63 24.21 16.14
CA PRO A 8 -10.65 23.96 17.58
C PRO A 8 -11.93 23.27 18.06
N LYS A 9 -13.04 23.45 17.35
CA LYS A 9 -14.36 22.89 17.72
C LYS A 9 -14.60 21.50 17.15
N ILE A 10 -14.09 21.21 15.94
CA ILE A 10 -14.41 19.99 15.18
C ILE A 10 -13.19 19.05 15.15
N GLY A 11 -12.00 19.54 15.49
CA GLY A 11 -10.75 18.81 15.34
C GLY A 11 -10.28 18.79 13.88
N ILE A 12 -9.87 17.63 13.40
CA ILE A 12 -9.38 17.39 12.04
C ILE A 12 -10.49 16.76 11.20
N ARG A 13 -10.84 17.37 10.08
CA ARG A 13 -11.82 16.85 9.12
C ARG A 13 -11.22 16.78 7.72
N GLU A 14 -11.23 15.60 7.10
CA GLU A 14 -10.92 15.44 5.67
C GLU A 14 -12.07 16.04 4.86
N ILE A 15 -11.78 17.04 4.00
CA ILE A 15 -12.76 17.72 3.17
C ILE A 15 -12.67 17.30 1.71
N ASP A 16 -11.51 16.84 1.25
CA ASP A 16 -11.36 16.34 -0.11
C ASP A 16 -10.23 15.32 -0.23
N HIS A 17 -10.40 14.38 -1.18
CA HIS A 17 -9.42 13.35 -1.49
C HIS A 17 -9.35 13.11 -3.00
N ILE A 18 -8.27 13.58 -3.62
CA ILE A 18 -8.05 13.49 -5.06
C ILE A 18 -6.90 12.52 -5.32
N ARG A 19 -7.13 11.53 -6.19
CA ARG A 19 -6.15 10.52 -6.59
C ARG A 19 -5.94 10.56 -8.10
N HIS A 20 -4.68 10.56 -8.50
CA HIS A 20 -4.24 10.29 -9.87
C HIS A 20 -3.30 9.10 -9.87
N ARG A 21 -3.51 8.18 -10.79
CA ARG A 21 -2.63 7.04 -10.99
C ARG A 21 -1.60 7.39 -12.06
N ILE A 22 -0.30 7.32 -11.72
CA ILE A 22 0.82 7.64 -12.61
C ILE A 22 1.75 6.44 -12.77
N ASP A 23 1.73 5.50 -11.82
CA ASP A 23 2.52 4.27 -11.81
C ASP A 23 4.04 4.51 -11.97
N LEU A 24 4.59 5.48 -11.23
CA LEU A 24 6.02 5.80 -11.21
C LEU A 24 6.89 4.58 -10.85
N GLY A 25 6.36 3.69 -10.02
CA GLY A 25 7.04 2.48 -9.59
C GLY A 25 7.36 1.52 -10.73
N ASN A 26 6.55 1.51 -11.80
CA ASN A 26 6.82 0.67 -12.97
C ASN A 26 8.18 1.00 -13.57
N ASP A 27 8.45 2.27 -13.81
CA ASP A 27 9.73 2.74 -14.34
C ASP A 27 10.88 2.43 -13.38
N THR A 28 10.72 2.81 -12.11
CA THR A 28 11.76 2.60 -11.07
C THR A 28 12.13 1.12 -10.91
N PHE A 29 11.13 0.23 -10.88
CA PHE A 29 11.39 -1.20 -10.63
C PHE A 29 11.74 -1.99 -11.90
N ALA A 30 11.34 -1.51 -13.07
CA ALA A 30 11.71 -2.10 -14.35
C ALA A 30 13.12 -1.69 -14.81
N THR A 31 13.41 -0.39 -14.80
CA THR A 31 14.61 0.20 -15.43
C THR A 31 15.58 0.86 -14.44
N GLY A 32 15.16 1.08 -13.20
CA GLY A 32 15.92 1.83 -12.20
C GLY A 32 15.76 3.35 -12.30
N LYS A 33 15.10 3.87 -13.33
CA LYS A 33 14.97 5.31 -13.57
C LYS A 33 13.54 5.68 -13.95
N ILE A 34 13.05 6.81 -13.42
CA ILE A 34 11.78 7.39 -13.85
C ILE A 34 12.02 8.13 -15.17
N SER A 35 11.23 7.81 -16.20
CA SER A 35 11.32 8.40 -17.53
C SER A 35 10.89 9.89 -17.53
N TYR A 36 11.34 10.64 -18.55
CA TYR A 36 10.96 12.05 -18.68
C TYR A 36 9.45 12.21 -18.89
N GLU A 37 8.84 11.31 -19.64
CA GLU A 37 7.40 11.27 -19.89
C GLU A 37 6.62 11.14 -18.58
N LYS A 38 7.09 10.26 -17.65
CA LYS A 38 6.48 10.09 -16.33
C LYS A 38 6.70 11.30 -15.43
N VAL A 39 7.87 11.95 -15.51
CA VAL A 39 8.12 13.21 -14.82
C VAL A 39 7.20 14.32 -15.34
N ASP A 40 6.99 14.39 -16.66
CA ASP A 40 6.09 15.37 -17.28
C ASP A 40 4.63 15.15 -16.84
N GLU A 41 4.17 13.91 -16.84
CA GLU A 41 2.85 13.52 -16.35
C GLU A 41 2.67 13.92 -14.89
N LEU A 42 3.64 13.58 -14.03
CA LEU A 42 3.63 13.92 -12.61
C LEU A 42 3.59 15.44 -12.40
N CYS A 43 4.42 16.20 -13.11
CA CYS A 43 4.45 17.66 -12.98
C CYS A 43 3.13 18.30 -13.43
N ARG A 44 2.45 17.73 -14.44
CA ARG A 44 1.11 18.19 -14.86
C ARG A 44 0.10 17.98 -13.73
N VAL A 45 0.01 16.77 -13.18
CA VAL A 45 -0.89 16.45 -12.07
C VAL A 45 -0.60 17.31 -10.83
N LEU A 46 0.67 17.52 -10.52
CA LEU A 46 1.04 18.34 -9.37
C LEU A 46 0.67 19.83 -9.57
N ARG A 47 0.70 20.37 -10.79
CA ARG A 47 0.18 21.72 -11.08
C ARG A 47 -1.32 21.80 -10.86
N GLU A 48 -2.08 20.80 -11.33
CA GLU A 48 -3.52 20.71 -11.05
C GLU A 48 -3.77 20.70 -9.52
N PHE A 49 -2.97 19.96 -8.75
CA PHE A 49 -3.06 19.97 -7.29
C PHE A 49 -2.78 21.36 -6.66
N VAL A 50 -1.79 22.10 -7.21
CA VAL A 50 -1.52 23.47 -6.77
C VAL A 50 -2.74 24.38 -7.00
N ASP A 51 -3.38 24.26 -8.16
CA ASP A 51 -4.57 25.07 -8.47
C ASP A 51 -5.76 24.71 -7.59
N ILE A 52 -5.96 23.43 -7.31
CA ILE A 52 -6.99 22.96 -6.37
C ILE A 52 -6.71 23.48 -4.96
N MET A 53 -5.46 23.39 -4.46
CA MET A 53 -5.07 23.93 -3.15
C MET A 53 -5.36 25.43 -3.04
N ARG A 54 -5.10 26.19 -4.12
CA ARG A 54 -5.47 27.62 -4.16
C ARG A 54 -6.98 27.85 -4.06
N GLY A 55 -7.77 27.02 -4.77
CA GLY A 55 -9.24 27.08 -4.69
C GLY A 55 -9.76 26.83 -3.29
N TYR A 56 -9.18 25.90 -2.55
CA TYR A 56 -9.50 25.61 -1.16
C TYR A 56 -8.87 26.59 -0.16
N LYS A 57 -8.02 27.51 -0.61
CA LYS A 57 -7.25 28.42 0.25
C LYS A 57 -6.40 27.68 1.28
N VAL A 58 -5.72 26.62 0.83
CA VAL A 58 -4.84 25.83 1.70
C VAL A 58 -3.67 26.73 2.17
N GLU A 59 -3.50 26.83 3.48
CA GLU A 59 -2.48 27.68 4.11
C GLU A 59 -1.11 26.99 4.18
N ASP A 60 -1.11 25.68 4.41
CA ASP A 60 0.14 24.89 4.48
C ASP A 60 -0.07 23.49 3.88
N PHE A 61 0.99 22.89 3.36
CA PHE A 61 0.96 21.55 2.82
C PHE A 61 2.29 20.83 2.98
N LYS A 62 2.25 19.50 2.96
CA LYS A 62 3.42 18.64 2.87
C LYS A 62 3.28 17.67 1.72
N ALA A 63 4.37 17.43 1.01
CA ALA A 63 4.44 16.47 -0.08
C ALA A 63 5.54 15.45 0.21
N TYR A 64 5.18 14.17 0.17
CA TYR A 64 6.08 13.07 0.47
C TYR A 64 6.28 12.16 -0.73
N GLY A 65 7.53 11.74 -0.96
CA GLY A 65 7.91 10.69 -1.88
C GLY A 65 8.25 9.42 -1.12
N THR A 66 7.79 8.27 -1.61
CA THR A 66 8.05 6.96 -1.01
C THR A 66 8.88 6.08 -1.96
N SER A 67 8.72 4.77 -1.93
CA SER A 67 9.60 3.78 -2.59
C SER A 67 9.94 4.10 -4.05
N ALA A 68 8.99 4.51 -4.87
CA ALA A 68 9.27 4.79 -6.29
C ALA A 68 10.27 5.95 -6.48
N ILE A 69 10.10 7.05 -5.72
CA ILE A 69 11.02 8.20 -5.78
C ILE A 69 12.30 7.93 -4.97
N ARG A 70 12.20 7.20 -3.87
CA ARG A 70 13.35 6.87 -3.02
C ARG A 70 14.35 5.95 -3.69
N GLU A 71 13.89 4.97 -4.46
CA GLU A 71 14.72 3.91 -5.03
C GLU A 71 15.17 4.19 -6.47
N THR A 72 14.66 5.24 -7.12
CA THR A 72 15.10 5.57 -8.47
C THR A 72 16.51 6.20 -8.49
N GLU A 73 17.33 5.82 -9.46
CA GLU A 73 18.70 6.33 -9.61
C GLU A 73 18.76 7.83 -9.93
N ASN A 74 17.72 8.35 -10.59
CA ASN A 74 17.65 9.76 -10.99
C ASN A 74 16.82 10.64 -10.03
N THR A 75 16.71 10.24 -8.76
CA THR A 75 15.93 10.95 -7.73
C THR A 75 16.17 12.46 -7.72
N MET A 76 17.43 12.89 -7.72
CA MET A 76 17.78 14.32 -7.63
C MET A 76 17.25 15.12 -8.81
N ILE A 77 17.34 14.55 -10.03
CA ILE A 77 16.82 15.17 -11.25
C ILE A 77 15.30 15.28 -11.20
N VAL A 78 14.63 14.21 -10.80
CA VAL A 78 13.16 14.16 -10.66
C VAL A 78 12.68 15.20 -9.67
N LEU A 79 13.29 15.29 -8.49
CA LEU A 79 12.91 16.25 -7.45
C LEU A 79 13.15 17.70 -7.88
N ASP A 80 14.27 17.97 -8.58
CA ASP A 80 14.56 19.30 -9.09
C ASP A 80 13.56 19.73 -10.17
N GLN A 81 13.25 18.85 -11.11
CA GLN A 81 12.23 19.11 -12.15
C GLN A 81 10.85 19.40 -11.53
N ILE A 82 10.43 18.61 -10.53
CA ILE A 82 9.18 18.85 -9.82
C ILE A 82 9.17 20.22 -9.16
N ARG A 83 10.23 20.53 -8.41
CA ARG A 83 10.36 21.82 -7.72
C ARG A 83 10.33 23.00 -8.67
N GLN A 84 11.11 22.95 -9.75
CA GLN A 84 11.21 24.02 -10.74
C GLN A 84 9.88 24.28 -11.47
N ARG A 85 9.17 23.21 -11.81
CA ARG A 85 7.99 23.29 -12.67
C ARG A 85 6.68 23.46 -11.91
N THR A 86 6.63 23.12 -10.62
CA THR A 86 5.39 23.14 -9.81
C THR A 86 5.49 23.97 -8.54
N GLY A 87 6.70 24.31 -8.11
CA GLY A 87 6.96 24.94 -6.80
C GLY A 87 6.87 23.97 -5.62
N ILE A 88 6.45 22.73 -5.83
CA ILE A 88 6.31 21.74 -4.77
C ILE A 88 7.68 21.18 -4.40
N ARG A 89 7.99 21.18 -3.10
CA ARG A 89 9.16 20.50 -2.55
C ARG A 89 8.71 19.17 -1.96
N ILE A 90 9.20 18.05 -2.52
CA ILE A 90 8.92 16.71 -2.03
C ILE A 90 10.00 16.30 -1.03
N GLU A 91 9.59 15.85 0.15
CA GLU A 91 10.44 15.16 1.13
C GLU A 91 10.40 13.67 0.85
N VAL A 92 11.56 13.06 0.62
CA VAL A 92 11.65 11.61 0.38
C VAL A 92 11.77 10.90 1.72
N LEU A 93 10.72 10.17 2.09
CA LEU A 93 10.69 9.45 3.36
C LEU A 93 11.57 8.21 3.31
N SER A 94 12.37 8.01 4.36
CA SER A 94 12.98 6.72 4.66
C SER A 94 11.90 5.68 5.02
N ASN A 95 12.26 4.39 4.98
CA ASN A 95 11.34 3.33 5.42
C ASN A 95 10.90 3.51 6.89
N SER A 96 11.80 4.02 7.73
CA SER A 96 11.51 4.25 9.15
C SER A 96 10.55 5.42 9.40
N GLU A 97 10.71 6.51 8.65
CA GLU A 97 9.79 7.66 8.72
C GLU A 97 8.40 7.30 8.20
N GLN A 98 8.33 6.60 7.04
CA GLN A 98 7.07 6.12 6.51
C GLN A 98 6.34 5.25 7.56
N ARG A 99 7.01 4.24 8.11
CA ARG A 99 6.46 3.36 9.15
C ARG A 99 5.97 4.12 10.38
N PHE A 100 6.70 5.13 10.82
CA PHE A 100 6.28 5.95 11.96
C PHE A 100 4.97 6.71 11.67
N LEU A 101 4.80 7.22 10.46
CA LEU A 101 3.57 7.87 10.02
C LEU A 101 2.40 6.87 9.94
N ASP A 102 2.64 5.65 9.46
CA ASP A 102 1.65 4.58 9.40
C ASP A 102 1.16 4.21 10.81
N TYR A 103 2.06 4.01 11.77
CA TYR A 103 1.67 3.75 13.17
C TYR A 103 0.84 4.87 13.77
N LYS A 104 1.23 6.11 13.55
CA LYS A 104 0.44 7.26 14.01
C LYS A 104 -0.95 7.27 13.39
N SER A 105 -1.04 6.98 12.09
CA SER A 105 -2.33 6.94 11.38
C SER A 105 -3.24 5.84 11.94
N ILE A 106 -2.71 4.65 12.21
CA ILE A 106 -3.46 3.53 12.79
C ILE A 106 -3.90 3.86 14.21
N ALA A 107 -2.97 4.34 15.04
CA ALA A 107 -3.24 4.69 16.43
C ALA A 107 -4.31 5.79 16.58
N LEU A 108 -4.33 6.75 15.64
CA LEU A 108 -5.34 7.82 15.65
C LEU A 108 -6.74 7.34 15.22
N LYS A 109 -6.83 6.28 14.42
CA LYS A 109 -8.11 5.75 13.91
C LYS A 109 -8.71 4.67 14.81
N GLY A 110 -7.88 3.95 15.57
CA GLY A 110 -8.28 2.80 16.38
C GLY A 110 -8.45 3.16 17.85
N GLN A 111 -9.70 3.25 18.35
CA GLN A 111 -9.95 3.39 19.81
C GLN A 111 -9.41 2.19 20.60
N ASP A 112 -9.24 1.04 19.95
CA ASP A 112 -8.78 -0.21 20.56
C ASP A 112 -7.35 -0.60 20.15
N PHE A 113 -6.59 0.28 19.53
CA PHE A 113 -5.23 -0.03 19.05
C PHE A 113 -4.35 -0.63 20.17
N ASN A 114 -4.34 0.00 21.34
CA ASN A 114 -3.56 -0.50 22.48
C ASN A 114 -3.98 -1.91 22.90
N LYS A 115 -5.29 -2.21 22.92
CA LYS A 115 -5.78 -3.55 23.24
C LYS A 115 -5.40 -4.60 22.20
N ILE A 116 -5.32 -4.20 20.93
CA ILE A 116 -4.96 -5.10 19.84
C ILE A 116 -3.49 -5.49 19.97
N ILE A 117 -2.60 -4.54 20.24
CA ILE A 117 -1.15 -4.78 20.35
C ILE A 117 -0.71 -5.43 21.68
N GLU A 118 -1.59 -5.54 22.69
CA GLU A 118 -1.38 -6.37 23.89
C GLU A 118 -1.16 -7.84 23.54
N LYS A 119 -1.80 -8.31 22.46
CA LYS A 119 -1.63 -9.67 21.91
C LYS A 119 -0.64 -9.65 20.74
N GLY A 120 -0.14 -10.81 20.38
CA GLY A 120 0.71 -10.96 19.21
C GLY A 120 0.05 -10.34 17.96
N THR A 121 0.56 -9.21 17.50
CA THR A 121 -0.04 -8.46 16.41
C THR A 121 0.99 -8.13 15.33
N ALA A 122 0.68 -8.44 14.07
CA ALA A 122 1.43 -7.98 12.93
C ALA A 122 0.74 -6.77 12.29
N ILE A 123 1.47 -5.68 12.11
CA ILE A 123 1.05 -4.55 11.27
C ILE A 123 1.81 -4.64 9.97
N VAL A 124 1.08 -4.73 8.87
CA VAL A 124 1.64 -4.87 7.53
C VAL A 124 1.19 -3.71 6.65
N ASP A 125 2.14 -2.89 6.20
CA ASP A 125 1.93 -1.87 5.18
C ASP A 125 2.38 -2.42 3.82
N ILE A 126 1.44 -2.49 2.86
CA ILE A 126 1.65 -3.04 1.52
C ILE A 126 1.74 -1.88 0.53
N GLY A 127 2.96 -1.54 0.15
CA GLY A 127 3.24 -0.52 -0.85
C GLY A 127 3.54 -1.09 -2.25
N GLY A 128 3.75 -0.20 -3.22
CA GLY A 128 4.12 -0.59 -4.58
C GLY A 128 5.50 -1.24 -4.69
N GLY A 129 6.48 -0.81 -3.92
CA GLY A 129 7.88 -1.29 -4.00
C GLY A 129 8.29 -2.27 -2.92
N SER A 130 7.65 -2.24 -1.77
CA SER A 130 7.99 -3.07 -0.61
C SER A 130 6.77 -3.26 0.30
N ILE A 131 6.87 -4.25 1.18
CA ILE A 131 6.00 -4.36 2.34
C ILE A 131 6.80 -4.09 3.61
N GLN A 132 6.16 -3.51 4.61
CA GLN A 132 6.73 -3.34 5.94
C GLN A 132 5.94 -4.18 6.93
N VAL A 133 6.61 -5.10 7.60
CA VAL A 133 6.01 -5.95 8.63
C VAL A 133 6.55 -5.52 9.98
N SER A 134 5.66 -5.25 10.92
CA SER A 134 6.00 -4.85 12.28
C SER A 134 5.26 -5.72 13.27
N LEU A 135 5.99 -6.35 14.15
CA LEU A 135 5.47 -7.26 15.16
C LEU A 135 5.38 -6.57 16.51
N PHE A 136 4.21 -6.63 17.09
CA PHE A 136 3.94 -6.20 18.46
C PHE A 136 3.57 -7.39 19.32
N ASP A 137 4.02 -7.36 20.56
CA ASP A 137 3.67 -8.32 21.59
C ASP A 137 3.76 -7.60 22.95
N LYS A 138 2.73 -7.73 23.78
CA LYS A 138 2.66 -7.08 25.11
C LYS A 138 2.97 -5.58 25.04
N ASP A 139 2.28 -4.87 24.18
CA ASP A 139 2.42 -3.42 23.93
C ASP A 139 3.79 -2.97 23.43
N THR A 140 4.67 -3.90 23.10
CA THR A 140 6.04 -3.60 22.69
C THR A 140 6.28 -3.97 21.24
N LEU A 141 6.94 -3.07 20.48
CA LEU A 141 7.44 -3.36 19.15
C LEU A 141 8.63 -4.33 19.27
N VAL A 142 8.42 -5.59 18.87
CA VAL A 142 9.39 -6.68 18.97
C VAL A 142 10.36 -6.67 17.77
N ALA A 143 9.83 -6.53 16.58
CA ALA A 143 10.60 -6.56 15.34
C ALA A 143 9.91 -5.73 14.26
N THR A 144 10.72 -5.27 13.33
CA THR A 144 10.24 -4.62 12.12
C THR A 144 11.16 -4.95 10.96
N GLN A 145 10.57 -5.30 9.82
CA GLN A 145 11.30 -5.66 8.62
C GLN A 145 10.66 -5.01 7.40
N ASN A 146 11.51 -4.51 6.51
CA ASN A 146 11.10 -4.11 5.18
C ASN A 146 11.48 -5.23 4.20
N LEU A 147 10.49 -5.74 3.47
CA LEU A 147 10.69 -6.78 2.46
C LEU A 147 10.41 -6.19 1.08
N ARG A 148 11.23 -6.52 0.09
CA ARG A 148 11.11 -6.02 -1.29
C ARG A 148 10.03 -6.78 -2.09
N LEU A 149 8.82 -6.85 -1.51
CA LEU A 149 7.65 -7.58 -2.01
C LEU A 149 6.49 -6.64 -2.36
N GLY A 150 6.76 -5.41 -2.80
CA GLY A 150 5.71 -4.48 -3.19
C GLY A 150 4.96 -4.92 -4.45
N VAL A 151 3.69 -4.51 -4.57
CA VAL A 151 2.75 -4.95 -5.61
C VAL A 151 3.24 -4.64 -7.02
N LEU A 152 3.76 -3.43 -7.26
CA LEU A 152 4.32 -3.04 -8.56
C LEU A 152 5.62 -3.79 -8.88
N ARG A 153 6.46 -4.02 -7.85
CA ARG A 153 7.69 -4.79 -8.02
C ARG A 153 7.40 -6.24 -8.39
N LEU A 154 6.41 -6.87 -7.76
CA LEU A 154 5.99 -8.23 -8.07
C LEU A 154 5.40 -8.30 -9.49
N GLN A 155 4.62 -7.31 -9.89
CA GLN A 155 4.11 -7.22 -11.25
C GLN A 155 5.26 -7.16 -12.28
N GLU A 156 6.24 -6.29 -12.05
CA GLU A 156 7.41 -6.18 -12.94
C GLU A 156 8.24 -7.47 -13.00
N LEU A 157 8.33 -8.18 -11.88
CA LEU A 157 9.01 -9.48 -11.86
C LEU A 157 8.27 -10.52 -12.69
N LEU A 158 6.94 -10.61 -12.58
CA LEU A 158 6.11 -11.49 -13.42
C LEU A 158 6.24 -11.15 -14.91
N ASN A 159 6.28 -9.85 -15.25
CA ASN A 159 6.49 -9.38 -16.62
C ASN A 159 7.88 -9.83 -17.15
N LYS A 160 8.95 -9.65 -16.38
CA LYS A 160 10.30 -10.06 -16.74
C LYS A 160 10.45 -11.57 -16.94
N LEU A 161 9.69 -12.36 -16.16
CA LEU A 161 9.66 -13.82 -16.30
C LEU A 161 8.79 -14.29 -17.47
N ASN A 162 8.13 -13.40 -18.20
CA ASN A 162 7.13 -13.72 -19.23
C ASN A 162 6.11 -14.76 -18.72
N ALA A 163 5.71 -14.64 -17.46
CA ALA A 163 4.83 -15.59 -16.81
C ALA A 163 3.46 -15.61 -17.49
N LYS A 164 2.84 -16.80 -17.61
CA LYS A 164 1.48 -16.91 -18.09
C LYS A 164 0.51 -16.60 -16.94
N PRO A 165 -0.63 -15.91 -17.20
CA PRO A 165 -1.59 -15.58 -16.15
C PRO A 165 -2.02 -16.76 -15.28
N SER A 166 -2.18 -17.95 -15.88
CA SER A 166 -2.52 -19.20 -15.17
C SER A 166 -1.46 -19.69 -14.19
N LYS A 167 -0.24 -19.13 -14.22
CA LYS A 167 0.86 -19.47 -13.31
C LYS A 167 1.20 -18.34 -12.33
N TYR A 168 0.49 -17.22 -12.40
CA TYR A 168 0.82 -16.04 -11.59
C TYR A 168 0.76 -16.34 -10.10
N GLU A 169 -0.31 -17.00 -9.66
CA GLU A 169 -0.51 -17.29 -8.24
C GLU A 169 0.61 -18.16 -7.67
N GLY A 170 0.91 -19.30 -8.27
CA GLY A 170 1.97 -20.19 -7.80
C GLY A 170 3.36 -19.54 -7.83
N LEU A 171 3.68 -18.71 -8.85
CA LEU A 171 4.94 -17.98 -8.89
C LEU A 171 4.99 -16.90 -7.79
N LEU A 172 3.89 -16.21 -7.55
CA LEU A 172 3.81 -15.22 -6.47
C LEU A 172 4.00 -15.89 -5.11
N GLU A 173 3.30 -16.99 -4.85
CA GLU A 173 3.44 -17.75 -3.61
C GLU A 173 4.88 -18.20 -3.38
N GLU A 174 5.56 -18.74 -4.39
CA GLU A 174 6.95 -19.16 -4.30
C GLU A 174 7.90 -17.98 -3.98
N ILE A 175 7.74 -16.85 -4.67
CA ILE A 175 8.54 -15.65 -4.46
C ILE A 175 8.30 -15.09 -3.06
N ILE A 176 7.04 -14.98 -2.65
CA ILE A 176 6.65 -14.44 -1.35
C ILE A 176 7.17 -15.35 -0.23
N GLU A 177 6.94 -16.65 -0.32
CA GLU A 177 7.37 -17.61 0.70
C GLU A 177 8.89 -17.64 0.84
N SER A 178 9.65 -17.50 -0.24
CA SER A 178 11.12 -17.43 -0.19
C SER A 178 11.63 -16.28 0.70
N GLN A 179 10.91 -15.15 0.71
CA GLN A 179 11.23 -13.98 1.55
C GLN A 179 10.67 -14.11 2.97
N LEU A 180 9.42 -14.59 3.08
CA LEU A 180 8.73 -14.73 4.36
C LEU A 180 9.31 -15.86 5.21
N SER A 181 9.82 -16.95 4.62
CA SER A 181 10.42 -18.05 5.35
C SER A 181 11.60 -17.62 6.24
N VAL A 182 12.40 -16.67 5.78
CA VAL A 182 13.48 -16.07 6.58
C VAL A 182 12.91 -15.27 7.74
N PHE A 183 11.91 -14.45 7.47
CA PHE A 183 11.24 -13.64 8.47
C PHE A 183 10.57 -14.52 9.55
N LYS A 184 9.83 -15.56 9.15
CA LYS A 184 9.22 -16.54 10.05
C LYS A 184 10.26 -17.15 11.00
N ARG A 185 11.36 -17.66 10.47
CA ARG A 185 12.44 -18.29 11.28
C ARG A 185 13.08 -17.33 12.28
N MET A 186 13.25 -16.07 11.89
CA MET A 186 13.94 -15.09 12.74
C MET A 186 13.05 -14.52 13.84
N TYR A 187 11.78 -14.32 13.56
CA TYR A 187 10.92 -13.49 14.42
C TYR A 187 9.66 -14.19 14.94
N LEU A 188 9.21 -15.30 14.32
CA LEU A 188 7.95 -15.94 14.67
C LEU A 188 8.12 -17.32 15.31
N LYS A 189 9.33 -17.87 15.41
CA LYS A 189 9.59 -19.24 15.88
C LYS A 189 8.90 -19.58 17.23
N ASP A 190 8.83 -18.62 18.14
CA ASP A 190 8.29 -18.80 19.49
C ASP A 190 7.14 -17.80 19.77
N ARG A 191 6.44 -17.32 18.74
CA ARG A 191 5.36 -16.33 18.85
C ARG A 191 4.14 -16.75 18.06
N THR A 192 2.98 -16.47 18.62
CA THR A 192 1.69 -16.55 17.90
C THR A 192 1.27 -15.16 17.45
N ILE A 193 0.70 -15.07 16.28
CA ILE A 193 0.10 -13.84 15.77
C ILE A 193 -1.41 -13.99 15.84
N ASP A 194 -2.03 -13.31 16.79
CA ASP A 194 -3.48 -13.33 16.98
C ASP A 194 -4.20 -12.34 16.09
N ASN A 195 -3.52 -11.26 15.69
CA ASN A 195 -4.10 -10.19 14.90
C ASN A 195 -3.17 -9.77 13.75
N ILE A 196 -3.74 -9.49 12.60
CA ILE A 196 -3.04 -8.86 11.48
C ILE A 196 -3.78 -7.58 11.09
N ILE A 197 -3.10 -6.45 11.15
CA ILE A 197 -3.59 -5.16 10.65
C ILE A 197 -2.93 -4.90 9.30
N ILE A 198 -3.73 -4.77 8.25
CA ILE A 198 -3.24 -4.53 6.91
C ILE A 198 -3.56 -3.10 6.50
N VAL A 199 -2.53 -2.38 6.08
CA VAL A 199 -2.61 -1.09 5.41
C VAL A 199 -2.29 -1.33 3.94
N ASP A 200 -3.25 -1.06 3.06
CA ASP A 200 -3.15 -1.40 1.65
C ASP A 200 -4.02 -0.45 0.81
N ASP A 201 -3.53 -0.08 -0.35
CA ASP A 201 -4.22 0.80 -1.29
C ASP A 201 -5.03 0.06 -2.38
N TYR A 202 -4.89 -1.27 -2.48
CA TYR A 202 -5.43 -2.04 -3.60
C TYR A 202 -6.70 -2.82 -3.24
N VAL A 203 -6.67 -3.57 -2.16
CA VAL A 203 -7.69 -4.56 -1.79
C VAL A 203 -8.61 -4.07 -0.68
N SER A 204 -8.07 -3.35 0.31
CA SER A 204 -8.80 -2.95 1.52
C SER A 204 -10.11 -2.21 1.23
N ALA A 205 -10.10 -1.27 0.28
CA ALA A 205 -11.29 -0.51 -0.08
C ALA A 205 -12.37 -1.36 -0.77
N LEU A 206 -11.98 -2.42 -1.47
CA LEU A 206 -12.92 -3.33 -2.16
C LEU A 206 -13.61 -4.26 -1.17
N ILE A 207 -12.83 -4.81 -0.26
CA ILE A 207 -13.32 -5.73 0.76
C ILE A 207 -14.31 -5.01 1.68
N GLN A 208 -13.95 -3.82 2.17
CA GLN A 208 -14.81 -3.02 3.04
C GLN A 208 -16.16 -2.66 2.41
N LYS A 209 -16.22 -2.42 1.12
CA LYS A 209 -17.45 -1.99 0.44
C LYS A 209 -18.42 -3.14 0.11
N ARG A 210 -17.94 -4.36 -0.09
CA ARG A 210 -18.75 -5.42 -0.74
C ARG A 210 -18.68 -6.82 -0.13
N LEU A 211 -17.76 -7.07 0.79
CA LEU A 211 -17.62 -8.40 1.40
C LEU A 211 -17.96 -8.41 2.90
N THR A 212 -18.22 -7.26 3.49
CA THR A 212 -18.52 -7.18 4.92
C THR A 212 -19.94 -7.66 5.21
N GLY A 213 -20.07 -8.97 5.43
CA GLY A 213 -21.08 -9.50 6.36
C GLY A 213 -20.71 -9.21 7.82
N SER A 214 -19.51 -8.70 8.07
CA SER A 214 -19.03 -8.31 9.41
C SER A 214 -19.73 -7.05 9.89
N GLN A 215 -20.29 -7.10 11.10
CA GLN A 215 -20.86 -5.93 11.78
C GLN A 215 -19.80 -4.91 12.22
N THR A 216 -18.51 -5.28 12.15
CA THR A 216 -17.40 -4.44 12.57
C THR A 216 -16.71 -3.81 11.35
N PRO A 217 -16.77 -2.50 11.17
CA PRO A 217 -16.10 -1.82 10.07
C PRO A 217 -14.59 -2.09 10.07
N GLY A 218 -14.06 -2.46 8.90
CA GLY A 218 -12.62 -2.70 8.72
C GLY A 218 -12.15 -4.10 9.12
N TYR A 219 -13.01 -4.95 9.67
CA TYR A 219 -12.70 -6.35 9.95
C TYR A 219 -13.15 -7.27 8.82
N VAL A 220 -12.31 -8.20 8.44
CA VAL A 220 -12.58 -9.25 7.45
C VAL A 220 -12.17 -10.59 8.05
N ASP A 221 -13.09 -11.54 8.10
CA ASP A 221 -12.78 -12.91 8.52
C ASP A 221 -12.16 -13.71 7.36
N SER A 222 -11.47 -14.80 7.70
CA SER A 222 -10.77 -15.65 6.73
C SER A 222 -11.71 -16.25 5.68
N ALA A 223 -12.95 -16.62 6.05
CA ALA A 223 -13.90 -17.19 5.11
C ALA A 223 -14.35 -16.16 4.07
N SER A 224 -14.60 -14.93 4.48
CA SER A 224 -14.93 -13.82 3.56
C SER A 224 -13.75 -13.50 2.63
N TYR A 225 -12.53 -13.57 3.14
CA TYR A 225 -11.34 -13.36 2.34
C TYR A 225 -11.13 -14.48 1.30
N GLU A 226 -11.30 -15.73 1.71
CA GLU A 226 -11.21 -16.86 0.79
C GLU A 226 -12.29 -16.81 -0.30
N MET A 227 -13.51 -16.38 0.04
CA MET A 227 -14.56 -16.13 -0.95
C MET A 227 -14.15 -15.06 -1.97
N PHE A 228 -13.48 -13.99 -1.53
CA PHE A 228 -12.93 -12.97 -2.42
C PHE A 228 -11.87 -13.56 -3.35
N MET A 229 -10.93 -14.33 -2.81
CA MET A 229 -9.90 -15.01 -3.60
C MET A 229 -10.51 -15.96 -4.64
N GLN A 230 -11.55 -16.71 -4.27
CA GLN A 230 -12.25 -17.59 -5.20
C GLN A 230 -12.88 -16.82 -6.38
N ILE A 231 -13.46 -15.64 -6.12
CA ILE A 231 -13.97 -14.77 -7.20
C ILE A 231 -12.81 -14.33 -8.10
N MET A 232 -11.69 -13.89 -7.53
CA MET A 232 -10.52 -13.44 -8.28
C MET A 232 -9.89 -14.54 -9.15
N ARG A 233 -10.02 -15.83 -8.73
CA ARG A 233 -9.50 -17.01 -9.45
C ARG A 233 -10.42 -17.50 -10.57
N THR A 234 -11.74 -17.35 -10.42
CA THR A 234 -12.72 -18.04 -11.26
C THR A 234 -13.43 -17.15 -12.27
N HIS A 235 -13.45 -15.84 -12.04
CA HIS A 235 -14.17 -14.90 -12.91
C HIS A 235 -13.22 -14.22 -13.89
N THR A 236 -13.77 -13.76 -15.01
CA THR A 236 -13.05 -12.93 -16.00
C THR A 236 -12.77 -11.53 -15.44
N LYS A 237 -11.82 -10.81 -16.05
CA LYS A 237 -11.51 -9.43 -15.66
C LYS A 237 -12.73 -8.52 -15.78
N GLU A 238 -13.54 -8.72 -16.81
CA GLU A 238 -14.76 -7.95 -17.08
C GLU A 238 -15.83 -8.18 -15.99
N GLU A 239 -16.01 -9.43 -15.57
CA GLU A 239 -16.94 -9.80 -14.49
C GLU A 239 -16.48 -9.23 -13.14
N ILE A 240 -15.18 -9.33 -12.83
CA ILE A 240 -14.60 -8.75 -11.62
C ILE A 240 -14.75 -7.22 -11.63
N ALA A 241 -14.43 -6.57 -12.76
CA ALA A 241 -14.57 -5.12 -12.93
C ALA A 241 -16.01 -4.65 -12.67
N ALA A 242 -16.98 -5.33 -13.28
CA ALA A 242 -18.40 -5.02 -13.12
C ALA A 242 -18.87 -5.26 -11.67
N ARG A 243 -18.45 -6.37 -11.06
CA ARG A 243 -18.85 -6.75 -9.70
C ARG A 243 -18.33 -5.77 -8.65
N PHE A 244 -17.09 -5.33 -8.76
CA PHE A 244 -16.45 -4.47 -7.77
C PHE A 244 -16.48 -2.97 -8.15
N GLY A 245 -16.91 -2.62 -9.37
CA GLY A 245 -16.95 -1.23 -9.85
C GLY A 245 -15.55 -0.62 -9.99
N ILE A 246 -14.62 -1.40 -10.54
CA ILE A 246 -13.21 -1.04 -10.74
C ILE A 246 -12.84 -1.14 -12.24
N SER A 247 -11.72 -0.53 -12.64
CA SER A 247 -11.21 -0.71 -14.00
C SER A 247 -10.56 -2.09 -14.18
N THR A 248 -10.68 -2.67 -15.36
CA THR A 248 -10.02 -3.93 -15.73
C THR A 248 -8.49 -3.85 -15.61
N GLU A 249 -7.91 -2.67 -15.82
CA GLU A 249 -6.48 -2.38 -15.70
C GLU A 249 -5.96 -2.50 -14.26
N SER A 250 -6.83 -2.32 -13.27
CA SER A 250 -6.46 -2.41 -11.85
C SER A 250 -6.42 -3.84 -11.34
N ILE A 251 -7.08 -4.78 -12.02
CA ILE A 251 -7.28 -6.15 -11.55
C ILE A 251 -5.95 -6.90 -11.33
N PRO A 252 -4.93 -6.81 -12.21
CA PRO A 252 -3.66 -7.50 -11.96
C PRO A 252 -2.99 -7.08 -10.65
N LEU A 253 -2.99 -5.78 -10.33
CA LEU A 253 -2.41 -5.27 -9.08
C LEU A 253 -3.22 -5.70 -7.86
N ILE A 254 -4.54 -5.68 -7.98
CA ILE A 254 -5.45 -6.15 -6.92
C ILE A 254 -5.23 -7.64 -6.67
N PHE A 255 -5.08 -8.46 -7.71
CA PHE A 255 -4.79 -9.89 -7.59
C PHE A 255 -3.45 -10.14 -6.90
N ILE A 256 -2.38 -9.44 -7.30
CA ILE A 256 -1.06 -9.56 -6.67
C ILE A 256 -1.12 -9.17 -5.19
N SER A 257 -1.78 -8.05 -4.87
CA SER A 257 -1.96 -7.63 -3.48
C SER A 257 -2.79 -8.64 -2.69
N ALA A 258 -3.82 -9.22 -3.30
CA ALA A 258 -4.65 -10.23 -2.67
C ALA A 258 -3.90 -11.53 -2.35
N VAL A 259 -3.07 -12.03 -3.26
CA VAL A 259 -2.20 -13.19 -3.02
C VAL A 259 -1.19 -12.88 -1.92
N LEU A 260 -0.60 -11.69 -1.93
CA LEU A 260 0.34 -11.25 -0.89
C LEU A 260 -0.32 -11.22 0.50
N ILE A 261 -1.54 -10.68 0.61
CA ILE A 261 -2.30 -10.67 1.86
C ILE A 261 -2.62 -12.10 2.33
N LEU A 262 -3.04 -12.98 1.42
CA LEU A 262 -3.32 -14.37 1.75
C LEU A 262 -2.08 -15.07 2.33
N SER A 263 -0.91 -14.89 1.69
CA SER A 263 0.36 -15.44 2.17
C SER A 263 0.76 -14.88 3.55
N LEU A 264 0.39 -13.63 3.84
CA LEU A 264 0.63 -13.00 5.14
C LEU A 264 -0.35 -13.51 6.21
N ILE A 265 -1.60 -13.83 5.87
CA ILE A 265 -2.55 -14.46 6.78
C ILE A 265 -2.02 -15.84 7.22
N HIS A 266 -1.48 -16.63 6.29
CA HIS A 266 -0.86 -17.93 6.58
C HIS A 266 0.49 -17.82 7.35
N ILE A 267 0.97 -16.62 7.63
CA ILE A 267 2.14 -16.42 8.50
C ILE A 267 1.85 -16.83 9.95
N SER A 268 0.60 -16.76 10.36
CA SER A 268 0.15 -17.05 11.72
C SER A 268 -0.14 -18.54 11.95
N GLU A 269 -0.15 -19.34 10.89
CA GLU A 269 -0.31 -20.80 10.93
C GLU A 269 1.07 -21.51 10.92
#